data_2798f03cf35af27714f5ff35f72e3182
#
_entry.id   2798f03cf35af27714f5ff35f72e3182
#
_cell.length_a   1.000
_cell.length_b   1.000
_cell.length_c   1.000
_cell.angle_alpha   90.00
_cell.angle_beta   90.00
_cell.angle_gamma   90.00
#
_symmetry.space_group_name_H-M   'P 1'
#
loop_
_entity.id
_entity.type
_entity.pdbx_description
1 polymer ?
#
loop_
_entity_poly.entity_id
_entity_poly.type
_entity_poly.pdbx_seq_one_letter_code
_entity_poly.pdbx_strand_id
1 'polypeptide(L)'
;MQRLAPALREDNVPLDLISLIKTILAATKEISFRVSQGHLGDAMGSTLDENIQGEVQKKLDVVANELFKDILLESGFVKAVSSEEEDTSVAGDENGKFIVSFDPLDGSSNIDINSLIGTIFSIHQAPTDM
;
A
#
# COMPACT_ATOMS: atom_id res chain seq x y z
N MET A 1 24.86 -5.85 -5.48
CA MET A 1 23.39 -5.93 -5.51
C MET A 1 22.86 -4.94 -6.54
N GLN A 2 22.06 -5.41 -7.45
CA GLN A 2 21.46 -4.57 -8.50
C GLN A 2 20.25 -3.82 -7.94
N ARG A 3 20.16 -2.53 -8.25
CA ARG A 3 18.96 -1.75 -7.88
C ARG A 3 17.77 -2.17 -8.73
N LEU A 4 16.55 -2.01 -8.17
CA LEU A 4 15.34 -2.47 -8.81
C LEU A 4 15.09 -1.81 -10.17
N ALA A 5 15.12 -0.47 -10.25
CA ALA A 5 14.78 0.22 -11.50
C ALA A 5 15.76 -0.10 -12.65
N PRO A 6 17.09 -0.12 -12.45
CA PRO A 6 17.99 -0.60 -13.49
C PRO A 6 17.74 -2.03 -13.90
N ALA A 7 17.46 -2.92 -12.93
CA ALA A 7 17.16 -4.32 -13.23
C ALA A 7 15.91 -4.45 -14.12
N LEU A 8 14.85 -3.71 -13.79
CA LEU A 8 13.63 -3.72 -14.59
C LEU A 8 13.86 -3.19 -16.01
N ARG A 9 14.72 -2.18 -16.17
CA ARG A 9 15.06 -1.66 -17.49
C ARG A 9 15.84 -2.67 -18.32
N GLU A 10 16.77 -3.39 -17.70
CA GLU A 10 17.51 -4.46 -18.38
C GLU A 10 16.57 -5.57 -18.86
N ASP A 11 15.51 -5.87 -18.11
CA ASP A 11 14.52 -6.87 -18.46
C ASP A 11 13.45 -6.32 -19.41
N ASN A 12 13.64 -5.12 -19.96
CA ASN A 12 12.74 -4.49 -20.92
C ASN A 12 11.32 -4.28 -20.37
N VAL A 13 11.18 -4.05 -19.06
CA VAL A 13 9.89 -3.71 -18.48
C VAL A 13 9.48 -2.31 -18.92
N PRO A 14 8.22 -2.10 -19.36
CA PRO A 14 7.76 -0.78 -19.81
C PRO A 14 7.99 0.31 -18.75
N LEU A 15 8.37 1.51 -19.21
CA LEU A 15 8.72 2.63 -18.31
C LEU A 15 7.57 3.05 -17.41
N ASP A 16 6.34 3.06 -17.91
CA ASP A 16 5.17 3.41 -17.10
C ASP A 16 4.92 2.39 -15.98
N LEU A 17 5.16 1.11 -16.24
CA LEU A 17 5.09 0.07 -15.22
C LEU A 17 6.20 0.23 -14.18
N ILE A 18 7.42 0.55 -14.61
CA ILE A 18 8.52 0.84 -13.69
C ILE A 18 8.16 2.03 -12.79
N SER A 19 7.60 3.08 -13.37
CA SER A 19 7.17 4.27 -12.62
C SER A 19 6.08 3.93 -11.61
N LEU A 20 5.12 3.09 -11.97
CA LEU A 20 4.08 2.63 -11.08
C LEU A 20 4.66 1.81 -9.92
N ILE A 21 5.57 0.89 -10.21
CA ILE A 21 6.23 0.09 -9.17
C ILE A 21 6.97 1.00 -8.19
N LYS A 22 7.69 2.01 -8.69
CA LYS A 22 8.40 2.99 -7.83
C LYS A 22 7.41 3.76 -6.95
N THR A 23 6.26 4.13 -7.50
CA THR A 23 5.19 4.81 -6.76
C THR A 23 4.66 3.92 -5.63
N ILE A 24 4.42 2.63 -5.92
CA ILE A 24 3.98 1.65 -4.92
C ILE A 24 5.02 1.51 -3.81
N LEU A 25 6.29 1.42 -4.16
CA LEU A 25 7.36 1.30 -3.17
C LEU A 25 7.47 2.54 -2.30
N ALA A 26 7.27 3.72 -2.86
CA ALA A 26 7.24 4.96 -2.08
C ALA A 26 6.07 4.96 -1.10
N ALA A 27 4.90 4.47 -1.52
CA ALA A 27 3.73 4.34 -0.66
C ALA A 27 4.00 3.36 0.49
N THR A 28 4.64 2.23 0.21
CA THR A 28 4.96 1.24 1.26
C THR A 28 5.94 1.79 2.28
N LYS A 29 6.90 2.60 1.84
CA LYS A 29 7.85 3.27 2.75
C LYS A 29 7.13 4.23 3.69
N GLU A 30 6.19 5.00 3.16
CA GLU A 30 5.39 5.94 3.96
C GLU A 30 4.52 5.20 4.98
N ILE A 31 3.89 4.10 4.57
CA ILE A 31 3.11 3.25 5.46
C ILE A 31 4.00 2.69 6.58
N SER A 32 5.16 2.18 6.22
CA SER A 32 6.12 1.64 7.18
C SER A 32 6.52 2.68 8.23
N PHE A 33 6.77 3.91 7.79
CA PHE A 33 7.08 5.01 8.68
C PHE A 33 5.92 5.30 9.64
N ARG A 34 4.69 5.38 9.12
CA ARG A 34 3.49 5.64 9.92
C ARG A 34 3.24 4.56 10.96
N VAL A 35 3.39 3.29 10.56
CA VAL A 35 3.25 2.14 11.47
C VAL A 35 4.31 2.19 12.57
N SER A 36 5.54 2.53 12.21
CA SER A 36 6.64 2.68 13.16
C SER A 36 6.34 3.76 14.21
N GLN A 37 5.76 4.89 13.80
CA GLN A 37 5.37 5.96 14.71
C GLN A 37 4.26 5.53 15.66
N GLY A 38 3.26 4.82 15.15
CA GLY A 38 2.17 4.28 15.97
C GLY A 38 2.68 3.28 16.98
N HIS A 39 3.61 2.41 16.57
CA HIS A 39 4.20 1.41 17.46
C HIS A 39 5.04 2.06 18.58
N LEU A 40 5.76 3.12 18.27
CA LEU A 40 6.51 3.87 19.28
C LEU A 40 5.58 4.50 20.30
N GLY A 41 4.44 5.03 19.87
CA GLY A 41 3.41 5.54 20.74
C GLY A 41 2.89 4.47 21.70
N ASP A 42 2.69 3.26 21.20
CA ASP A 42 2.22 2.12 21.97
C ASP A 42 3.27 1.64 22.98
N ALA A 43 4.54 1.63 22.57
CA ALA A 43 5.63 1.22 23.46
C ALA A 43 5.75 2.09 24.70
N MET A 44 5.36 3.34 24.60
CA MET A 44 5.34 4.28 25.75
C MET A 44 4.13 4.05 26.65
N GLY A 45 3.09 3.36 26.15
CA GLY A 45 1.92 2.99 26.90
C GLY A 45 1.82 1.49 27.09
N SER A 46 2.84 0.88 27.68
CA SER A 46 3.08 -0.56 27.70
C SER A 46 1.98 -1.42 28.35
N THR A 47 0.92 -0.83 28.87
CA THR A 47 -0.18 -1.55 29.52
C THR A 47 -1.54 -1.26 28.87
N LEU A 48 -1.55 -0.94 27.58
CA LEU A 48 -2.79 -0.75 26.84
C LEU A 48 -3.61 -2.03 26.86
N ASP A 49 -4.90 -1.93 27.17
CA ASP A 49 -5.79 -3.08 27.11
C ASP A 49 -6.06 -3.49 25.66
N GLU A 50 -6.65 -4.67 25.47
CA GLU A 50 -6.91 -5.21 24.14
C GLU A 50 -7.82 -4.31 23.29
N ASN A 51 -8.75 -3.59 23.94
CA ASN A 51 -9.66 -2.70 23.24
C ASN A 51 -8.94 -1.52 22.61
N ILE A 52 -8.01 -0.93 23.38
CA ILE A 52 -7.20 0.21 22.91
C ILE A 52 -6.26 -0.25 21.78
N GLN A 53 -5.64 -1.41 21.93
CA GLN A 53 -4.77 -2.00 20.89
C GLN A 53 -5.55 -2.26 19.60
N GLY A 54 -6.77 -2.79 19.71
CA GLY A 54 -7.63 -3.02 18.56
C GLY A 54 -8.03 -1.73 17.86
N GLU A 55 -8.26 -0.66 18.61
CA GLU A 55 -8.57 0.65 18.03
C GLU A 55 -7.38 1.25 17.30
N VAL A 56 -6.18 1.12 17.86
CA VAL A 56 -4.94 1.59 17.23
C VAL A 56 -4.70 0.83 15.93
N GLN A 57 -4.85 -0.49 15.94
CA GLN A 57 -4.72 -1.32 14.74
C GLN A 57 -5.71 -0.88 13.66
N LYS A 58 -6.97 -0.69 14.02
CA LYS A 58 -8.02 -0.26 13.11
C LYS A 58 -7.70 1.09 12.47
N LYS A 59 -7.20 2.02 13.28
CA LYS A 59 -6.80 3.35 12.82
C LYS A 59 -5.63 3.26 11.84
N LEU A 60 -4.65 2.40 12.13
CA LEU A 60 -3.51 2.20 11.23
C LEU A 60 -3.95 1.57 9.91
N ASP A 61 -4.88 0.62 9.94
CA ASP A 61 -5.44 0.01 8.73
C ASP A 61 -6.12 1.08 7.85
N VAL A 62 -6.90 1.96 8.45
CA VAL A 62 -7.58 3.04 7.72
C VAL A 62 -6.57 4.02 7.13
N VAL A 63 -5.59 4.46 7.92
CA VAL A 63 -4.56 5.39 7.45
C VAL A 63 -3.75 4.77 6.32
N ALA A 64 -3.34 3.51 6.45
CA ALA A 64 -2.57 2.83 5.42
C ALA A 64 -3.37 2.69 4.14
N ASN A 65 -4.65 2.33 4.24
CA ASN A 65 -5.53 2.19 3.09
C ASN A 65 -5.72 3.51 2.34
N GLU A 66 -6.04 4.59 3.05
CA GLU A 66 -6.25 5.90 2.45
C GLU A 66 -4.97 6.42 1.81
N LEU A 67 -3.84 6.28 2.49
CA LEU A 67 -2.56 6.73 1.98
C LEU A 67 -2.17 6.00 0.69
N PHE A 68 -2.27 4.68 0.69
CA PHE A 68 -1.91 3.86 -0.47
C PHE A 68 -2.84 4.17 -1.65
N LYS A 69 -4.13 4.24 -1.38
CA LYS A 69 -5.15 4.55 -2.38
C LYS A 69 -4.92 5.93 -2.99
N ASP A 70 -4.72 6.96 -2.17
CA ASP A 70 -4.52 8.33 -2.64
C ASP A 70 -3.27 8.45 -3.52
N ILE A 71 -2.17 7.84 -3.10
CA ILE A 71 -0.93 7.85 -3.88
C ILE A 71 -1.14 7.21 -5.25
N LEU A 72 -1.81 6.07 -5.29
CA LEU A 72 -2.08 5.38 -6.56
C LEU A 72 -3.03 6.18 -7.46
N LEU A 73 -4.10 6.73 -6.90
CA LEU A 73 -5.08 7.48 -7.67
C LEU A 73 -4.50 8.78 -8.23
N GLU A 74 -3.57 9.41 -7.53
CA GLU A 74 -2.90 10.63 -7.97
C GLU A 74 -1.76 10.38 -8.95
N SER A 75 -1.33 9.14 -9.11
CA SER A 75 -0.16 8.82 -9.93
C SER A 75 -0.35 9.04 -11.44
N GLY A 76 -1.59 8.98 -11.92
CA GLY A 76 -1.91 9.05 -13.34
C GLY A 76 -1.73 7.73 -14.09
N PHE A 77 -1.19 6.69 -13.45
CA PHE A 77 -0.95 5.39 -14.08
C PHE A 77 -2.10 4.41 -13.90
N VAL A 78 -3.00 4.67 -12.95
CA VAL A 78 -3.95 3.68 -12.46
C VAL A 78 -5.37 4.06 -12.85
N LYS A 79 -6.04 3.16 -13.56
CA LYS A 79 -7.42 3.34 -13.98
C LYS A 79 -8.39 3.03 -12.84
N ALA A 80 -8.06 2.07 -12.00
CA ALA A 80 -8.87 1.69 -10.86
C ALA A 80 -8.00 1.02 -9.80
N VAL A 81 -8.41 1.13 -8.56
CA VAL A 81 -7.79 0.42 -7.45
C VAL A 81 -8.84 -0.43 -6.75
N SER A 82 -8.41 -1.57 -6.23
CA SER A 82 -9.24 -2.46 -5.42
C SER A 82 -8.49 -2.79 -4.14
N SER A 83 -9.03 -2.37 -3.01
CA SER A 83 -8.42 -2.61 -1.70
C SER A 83 -9.12 -3.76 -0.99
N GLU A 84 -8.34 -4.58 -0.30
CA GLU A 84 -8.87 -5.63 0.57
C GLU A 84 -9.76 -5.02 1.67
N GLU A 85 -9.50 -3.77 2.06
CA GLU A 85 -10.26 -3.06 3.10
C GLU A 85 -11.58 -2.47 2.59
N GLU A 86 -11.86 -2.51 1.28
CA GLU A 86 -13.04 -1.90 0.69
C GLU A 86 -13.80 -2.90 -0.17
N ASP A 87 -15.12 -2.84 -0.12
CA ASP A 87 -15.99 -3.78 -0.85
C ASP A 87 -16.04 -3.51 -2.36
N THR A 88 -15.75 -2.27 -2.78
CA THR A 88 -15.85 -1.87 -4.17
C THR A 88 -14.57 -1.23 -4.66
N SER A 89 -14.31 -1.36 -5.96
CA SER A 89 -13.19 -0.68 -6.61
C SER A 89 -13.45 0.82 -6.68
N VAL A 90 -12.35 1.59 -6.67
CA VAL A 90 -12.39 3.05 -6.80
C VAL A 90 -11.79 3.43 -8.14
N ALA A 91 -12.50 4.25 -8.91
CA ALA A 91 -12.02 4.72 -10.20
C ALA A 91 -10.92 5.77 -10.03
N GLY A 92 -9.87 5.65 -10.83
CA GLY A 92 -8.77 6.60 -10.89
C GLY A 92 -8.79 7.39 -12.18
N ASP A 93 -7.62 7.51 -12.82
CA ASP A 93 -7.47 8.22 -14.09
C ASP A 93 -8.07 7.38 -15.22
N GLU A 94 -9.00 7.93 -16.00
CA GLU A 94 -9.63 7.20 -17.11
C GLU A 94 -8.62 6.81 -18.20
N ASN A 95 -7.48 7.48 -18.27
CA ASN A 95 -6.39 7.16 -19.19
C ASN A 95 -5.33 6.26 -18.55
N GLY A 96 -5.54 5.84 -17.32
CA GLY A 96 -4.64 4.92 -16.63
C GLY A 96 -4.56 3.58 -17.33
N LYS A 97 -3.37 3.01 -17.40
CA LYS A 97 -3.12 1.75 -18.11
C LYS A 97 -3.19 0.53 -17.20
N PHE A 98 -3.26 0.73 -15.90
CA PHE A 98 -3.15 -0.37 -14.95
C PHE A 98 -4.27 -0.36 -13.93
N ILE A 99 -4.60 -1.54 -13.43
CA ILE A 99 -5.47 -1.75 -12.28
C ILE A 99 -4.60 -2.36 -11.19
N VAL A 100 -4.68 -1.81 -9.98
CA VAL A 100 -3.91 -2.30 -8.84
C VAL A 100 -4.86 -2.83 -7.77
N SER A 101 -4.65 -4.07 -7.36
CA SER A 101 -5.31 -4.67 -6.20
C SER A 101 -4.30 -4.76 -5.08
N PHE A 102 -4.71 -4.43 -3.86
CA PHE A 102 -3.75 -4.37 -2.76
C PHE A 102 -4.37 -4.66 -1.41
N ASP A 103 -3.53 -5.20 -0.51
CA ASP A 103 -3.74 -5.21 0.93
C ASP A 103 -2.66 -4.30 1.51
N PRO A 104 -3.04 -3.10 2.00
CA PRO A 104 -2.04 -2.10 2.37
C PRO A 104 -1.26 -2.46 3.64
N LEU A 105 -1.83 -3.29 4.49
CA LEU A 105 -1.21 -3.62 5.77
C LEU A 105 -1.55 -5.05 6.16
N ASP A 106 -0.98 -6.00 5.40
CA ASP A 106 -1.15 -7.44 5.65
C ASP A 106 -0.48 -7.81 6.97
N GLY A 107 -1.19 -8.57 7.80
CA GLY A 107 -0.70 -8.95 9.11
C GLY A 107 -0.89 -7.87 10.18
N SER A 108 -1.81 -6.94 9.97
CA SER A 108 -2.05 -5.81 10.88
C SER A 108 -2.41 -6.27 12.30
N SER A 109 -3.00 -7.45 12.47
CA SER A 109 -3.27 -8.03 13.80
C SER A 109 -2.01 -8.31 14.61
N ASN A 110 -0.83 -8.30 13.95
CA ASN A 110 0.46 -8.58 14.59
C ASN A 110 1.21 -7.32 15.00
N ILE A 111 0.64 -6.13 14.80
CA ILE A 111 1.35 -4.85 15.05
C ILE A 111 1.79 -4.75 16.51
N ASP A 112 0.92 -5.08 17.43
CA ASP A 112 1.18 -4.94 18.87
C ASP A 112 2.14 -5.99 19.41
N ILE A 113 2.36 -7.10 18.72
CA ILE A 113 3.33 -8.11 19.14
C ILE A 113 4.65 -8.02 18.36
N ASN A 114 4.83 -6.95 17.62
CA ASN A 114 6.06 -6.67 16.85
C ASN A 114 6.41 -7.79 15.87
N SER A 115 5.38 -8.41 15.29
CA SER A 115 5.55 -9.43 14.27
C SER A 115 5.65 -8.79 12.87
N LEU A 116 5.95 -9.62 11.87
CA LEU A 116 6.10 -9.14 10.48
C LEU A 116 4.76 -8.68 9.92
N ILE A 117 4.79 -7.51 9.30
CA ILE A 117 3.67 -6.95 8.53
C ILE A 117 4.21 -6.53 7.18
N GLY A 118 3.34 -6.42 6.20
CA GLY A 118 3.77 -6.05 4.85
C GLY A 118 2.63 -5.49 4.02
N THR A 119 2.96 -5.13 2.79
CA THR A 119 1.97 -4.73 1.79
C THR A 119 1.98 -5.78 0.70
N ILE A 120 0.80 -6.25 0.32
CA ILE A 120 0.62 -7.18 -0.80
C ILE A 120 -0.08 -6.42 -1.91
N PHE A 121 0.41 -6.55 -3.14
CA PHE A 121 -0.22 -5.90 -4.28
C PHE A 121 -0.09 -6.74 -5.53
N SER A 122 -1.02 -6.53 -6.46
CA SER A 122 -0.93 -7.08 -7.81
C SER A 122 -1.29 -5.98 -8.82
N ILE A 123 -0.60 -5.99 -9.95
CA ILE A 123 -0.80 -5.03 -11.02
C ILE A 123 -1.32 -5.78 -12.24
N HIS A 124 -2.41 -5.29 -12.82
CA HIS A 124 -3.00 -5.85 -14.03
C HIS A 124 -3.11 -4.76 -15.08
N GLN A 125 -2.95 -5.14 -16.32
CA GLN A 125 -3.19 -4.23 -17.43
C GLN A 125 -4.68 -3.94 -17.53
N ALA A 126 -5.04 -2.65 -17.59
CA ALA A 126 -6.44 -2.27 -17.72
C ALA A 126 -6.97 -2.64 -19.12
N PRO A 127 -8.21 -3.13 -19.22
CA PRO A 127 -8.82 -3.37 -20.54
C PRO A 127 -8.92 -2.06 -21.33
N THR A 128 -8.64 -2.14 -22.65
CA THR A 128 -8.68 -0.98 -23.52
C THR A 128 -10.09 -0.56 -23.92
N ASP A 129 -11.06 -1.45 -23.70
CA ASP A 129 -12.44 -1.27 -24.15
C ASP A 129 -13.39 -0.81 -23.04
N MET A 130 -12.86 -0.37 -21.93
CA MET A 130 -13.69 0.11 -20.81
C MET A 130 -13.89 1.61 -20.83
#